data_541380c90404860af12e45bb00a00c52
#
_entry.id   541380c90404860af12e45bb00a00c52
#
_cell.length_a   1.000
_cell.length_b   1.000
_cell.length_c   1.000
_cell.angle_alpha   90.00
_cell.angle_beta   90.00
_cell.angle_gamma   90.00
#
_symmetry.space_group_name_H-M   'P 1'
#
loop_
_entity.id
_entity.type
_entity.pdbx_description
1 polymer ?
#
loop_
_entity_poly.entity_id
_entity_poly.type
_entity_poly.pdbx_seq_one_letter_code
_entity_poly.pdbx_strand_id
1 'polypeptide(L)' 'MELAKLTTKGQITIPAEIRKRLNVQAGDKVVFLEENGRIFIENAEKLKFAPGEHSGGKD' A
#
# COMPACT_ATOMS: atom_id res chain seq x y z
N MET A 1 -0.98 17.05 7.96
CA MET A 1 -1.13 16.58 6.60
C MET A 1 0.20 16.40 5.93
N GLU A 2 0.37 15.32 5.21
CA GLU A 2 1.61 15.05 4.54
C GLU A 2 1.46 15.21 3.05
N LEU A 3 2.50 15.69 2.39
CA LEU A 3 2.47 15.83 0.95
C LEU A 3 3.62 15.04 0.36
N ALA A 4 3.41 14.50 -0.80
CA ALA A 4 4.45 13.84 -1.55
C ALA A 4 4.32 14.26 -3.00
N LYS A 5 5.45 14.54 -3.63
CA LYS A 5 5.43 15.00 -5.00
C LYS A 5 5.70 13.84 -5.93
N LEU A 6 4.90 13.74 -6.97
CA LEU A 6 5.07 12.68 -7.94
C LEU A 6 6.17 13.04 -8.91
N THR A 7 7.09 12.14 -9.16
CA THR A 7 8.16 12.38 -10.11
C THR A 7 7.66 12.12 -11.52
N THR A 8 8.46 12.44 -12.51
CA THR A 8 8.07 12.21 -13.88
C THR A 8 7.98 10.73 -14.19
N LYS A 9 8.60 9.89 -13.38
CA LYS A 9 8.51 8.46 -13.59
C LYS A 9 7.36 7.84 -12.81
N GLY A 10 6.55 8.66 -12.20
CA GLY A 10 5.41 8.13 -11.47
C GLY A 10 5.74 7.61 -10.09
N GLN A 11 6.84 8.07 -9.52
CA GLN A 11 7.24 7.59 -8.21
C GLN A 11 7.03 8.67 -7.16
N ILE A 12 6.74 8.25 -5.94
CA ILE A 12 6.65 9.17 -4.82
C ILE A 12 7.35 8.55 -3.65
N THR A 13 7.70 9.40 -2.69
CA THR A 13 8.26 8.91 -1.44
C THR A 13 7.13 8.92 -0.43
N ILE A 14 6.92 7.82 0.25
CA ILE A 14 5.94 7.78 1.31
C ILE A 14 6.56 8.45 2.52
N PRO A 15 5.94 9.51 3.05
CA PRO A 15 6.51 10.22 4.19
C PRO A 15 6.72 9.30 5.39
N ALA A 16 7.75 9.57 6.16
CA ALA A 16 8.09 8.71 7.29
C ALA A 16 6.93 8.52 8.26
N GLU A 17 6.19 9.58 8.51
CA GLU A 17 5.08 9.47 9.43
C GLU A 17 4.01 8.52 8.91
N ILE A 18 3.76 8.55 7.60
CA ILE A 18 2.79 7.66 7.00
C ILE A 18 3.32 6.22 7.04
N ARG A 19 4.62 6.03 6.81
CA ARG A 19 5.19 4.69 6.88
C ARG A 19 5.00 4.10 8.26
N LYS A 20 5.13 4.94 9.30
CA LYS A 20 4.94 4.45 10.64
C LYS A 20 3.51 4.05 10.87
N ARG A 21 2.57 4.85 10.36
CA ARG A 21 1.16 4.55 10.53
C ARG A 21 0.78 3.29 9.78
N LEU A 22 1.43 3.05 8.65
CA LEU A 22 1.15 1.85 7.87
C LEU A 22 1.92 0.66 8.41
N ASN A 23 2.90 0.92 9.24
CA ASN A 23 3.74 -0.12 9.82
C ASN A 23 4.50 -0.85 8.71
N VAL A 24 5.08 -0.10 7.79
CA VAL A 24 5.85 -0.68 6.69
C VAL A 24 7.29 -0.21 6.76
N GLN A 25 8.17 -1.02 6.22
CA GLN A 25 9.57 -0.71 6.18
C GLN A 25 10.08 -1.03 4.80
N ALA A 26 11.34 -0.70 4.55
CA ALA A 26 11.94 -0.98 3.24
C ALA A 26 11.79 -2.45 2.93
N GLY A 27 11.38 -2.74 1.74
CA GLY A 27 11.18 -4.12 1.31
C GLY A 27 9.77 -4.62 1.50
N ASP A 28 8.98 -3.93 2.32
CA ASP A 28 7.60 -4.35 2.53
C ASP A 28 6.77 -3.93 1.32
N LYS A 29 5.64 -4.56 1.16
CA LYS A 29 4.75 -4.25 0.06
C LYS A 29 3.54 -3.52 0.57
N VAL A 30 3.01 -2.63 -0.26
CA VAL A 30 1.77 -1.94 0.06
C VAL A 30 0.80 -2.22 -1.06
N VAL A 31 -0.47 -2.10 -0.77
CA VAL A 31 -1.48 -2.28 -1.78
C VAL A 31 -2.30 -1.01 -1.86
N PHE A 32 -2.80 -0.74 -3.05
CA PHE A 32 -3.64 0.41 -3.29
C PHE A 32 -5.05 -0.08 -3.46
N LEU A 33 -5.96 0.51 -2.70
CA LEU A 33 -7.35 0.10 -2.74
C LEU A 33 -8.21 1.27 -3.15
N GLU A 34 -9.29 0.98 -3.82
CA GLU A 34 -10.21 2.02 -4.22
C GLU A 34 -11.57 1.79 -3.58
N GLU A 35 -12.13 2.84 -2.97
CA GLU A 35 -13.42 2.72 -2.36
C GLU A 35 -14.14 4.02 -2.52
N ASN A 36 -15.31 4.02 -3.10
CA ASN A 36 -16.12 5.22 -3.30
C ASN A 36 -15.35 6.33 -4.01
N GLY A 37 -14.56 5.97 -4.99
CA GLY A 37 -13.81 6.96 -5.75
C GLY A 37 -12.55 7.45 -5.07
N ARG A 38 -12.21 6.91 -3.92
CA ARG A 38 -11.02 7.31 -3.20
C ARG A 38 -10.00 6.19 -3.23
N ILE A 39 -8.74 6.57 -3.24
CA ILE A 39 -7.67 5.59 -3.26
C ILE A 39 -7.01 5.55 -1.90
N PHE A 40 -6.80 4.37 -1.37
CA PHE A 40 -6.14 4.19 -0.10
C PHE A 40 -4.91 3.33 -0.26
N ILE A 41 -3.94 3.52 0.63
CA ILE A 41 -2.76 2.69 0.66
C ILE A 41 -2.80 1.91 1.95
N GLU A 42 -2.52 0.62 1.88
CA GLU A 42 -2.47 -0.20 3.08
C GLU A 42 -1.25 -1.10 3.06
N ASN A 43 -0.84 -1.52 4.22
CA ASN A 43 0.22 -2.50 4.34
C ASN A 43 -0.34 -3.82 3.80
N ALA A 44 0.33 -4.42 2.83
CA ALA A 44 -0.17 -5.64 2.23
C ALA A 44 -0.35 -6.76 3.24
N GLU A 45 0.41 -6.73 4.32
CA GLU A 45 0.27 -7.74 5.34
C GLU A 45 -1.09 -7.71 6.01
N LYS A 46 -1.69 -6.54 6.10
CA LYS A 46 -2.97 -6.45 6.73
C LYS A 46 -4.09 -6.99 5.90
N LEU A 47 -3.82 -7.28 4.64
CA LEU A 47 -4.85 -7.78 3.76
C LEU A 47 -4.62 -9.24 3.47
N LYS A 48 -4.11 -9.98 4.44
CA LYS A 48 -3.95 -11.38 4.26
C LYS A 48 -5.30 -12.02 4.21
N PHE A 49 -5.48 -12.90 3.28
CA PHE A 49 -6.75 -13.56 3.14
C PHE A 49 -6.63 -14.97 3.65
N ALA A 50 -7.74 -15.57 3.92
CA ALA A 50 -7.73 -16.94 4.37
C ALA A 50 -7.10 -17.77 3.29
N PRO A 51 -6.38 -18.81 3.65
CA PRO A 51 -5.68 -19.59 2.69
C PRO A 51 -6.51 -20.02 1.52
N GLY A 52 -7.63 -20.28 1.61
CA GLY A 52 -8.39 -20.72 0.49
C GLY A 52 -8.74 -19.66 -0.47
N GLU A 53 -8.61 -18.41 -0.09
CA GLU A 53 -8.97 -17.43 -0.98
C GLU A 53 -7.95 -16.97 -1.81
N HIS A 54 -6.80 -17.31 -1.57
CA HIS A 54 -5.78 -16.73 -2.24
C HIS A 54 -5.75 -17.12 -3.54
N SER A 55 -6.25 -16.84 -4.25
CA SER A 55 -6.31 -17.21 -5.42
C SER A 55 -5.41 -17.23 -6.32
N GLY A 56 -5.30 -17.52 -6.28
CA GLY A 56 -4.67 -17.60 -6.77
C GLY A 56 -4.13 -17.36 -7.42
N GLY A 57 -4.01 -17.41 -7.32
CA GLY A 57 -3.40 -17.24 -7.65
C GLY A 57 -2.81 -17.21 -8.10
N LYS A 58 -2.59 -17.23 -8.24
CA LYS A 58 -1.94 -17.16 -8.59
C LYS A 58 -1.19 -17.09 -8.53
N ASP A 59 -1.15 -17.14 -8.57
CA ASP A 59 -0.33 -17.13 -8.60
C ASP A 59 0.19 -17.27 -8.55
#